data_f8947731762cd6914105f4093f2107f7
#
_entry.id   f8947731762cd6914105f4093f2107f7
#
_cell.length_a   1.000
_cell.length_b   1.000
_cell.length_c   1.000
_cell.angle_alpha   90.00
_cell.angle_beta   90.00
_cell.angle_gamma   90.00
#
_symmetry.space_group_name_H-M   'P 1'
#
loop_
_entity.id
_entity.type
_entity.pdbx_description
1 polymer ?
#
loop_
_entity_poly.entity_id
_entity_poly.type
_entity_poly.pdbx_seq_one_letter_code
_entity_poly.pdbx_strand_id
1 'polypeptide(L)'
;MKLVALVITIGLWFGVTGLSTPATKRLTVQLVPNVANNIEITSNPITEVEIVISGDERKLRPLTGTGLVAALDLTSVQPGDRVVSLTPENVSVELPLGVKLNEIQPSRIAVRLESVEELELPVKADIEGKPANGFEIYGEFVSPQRVRVRGPSSLMKTLDFVLTDKISIAGKAEDFTAKQVPLVAPDAKTTVFNTVVDVVMRIGEMRVERSFVVPVTGQPGGRKATVTLYASRTLLAKLRTADIKVEVAKGENGEDVPQVILPAEYQLLVEIKKVKIS
;
A
#
# COMPACT_ATOMS: atom_id res chain seq x y z
N MET A 1 86.06 -4.51 9.59
CA MET A 1 85.21 -3.45 8.94
C MET A 1 83.91 -3.96 8.34
N LYS A 2 83.91 -5.04 7.49
CA LYS A 2 82.65 -5.54 6.85
C LYS A 2 81.62 -6.11 7.83
N LEU A 3 82.07 -6.76 8.91
CA LEU A 3 81.20 -7.36 9.92
C LEU A 3 80.51 -6.31 10.79
N VAL A 4 81.15 -5.21 11.11
CA VAL A 4 80.59 -4.06 11.85
C VAL A 4 79.57 -3.33 11.00
N ALA A 5 79.82 -3.14 9.71
CA ALA A 5 78.85 -2.54 8.78
C ALA A 5 77.60 -3.41 8.66
N LEU A 6 77.74 -4.74 8.61
CA LEU A 6 76.54 -5.65 8.55
C LEU A 6 75.71 -5.57 9.80
N VAL A 7 76.30 -5.54 11.00
CA VAL A 7 75.60 -5.42 12.28
C VAL A 7 74.83 -4.07 12.37
N ILE A 8 75.49 -2.97 11.94
CA ILE A 8 74.85 -1.65 11.90
C ILE A 8 73.68 -1.65 10.92
N THR A 9 73.82 -2.24 9.73
CA THR A 9 72.76 -2.31 8.73
C THR A 9 71.56 -3.14 9.21
N ILE A 10 71.84 -4.31 9.87
CA ILE A 10 70.76 -5.14 10.46
C ILE A 10 70.14 -4.41 11.63
N GLY A 11 70.90 -3.71 12.47
CA GLY A 11 70.35 -2.92 13.58
C GLY A 11 69.51 -1.75 13.12
N LEU A 12 69.95 -1.03 12.09
CA LEU A 12 69.15 0.02 11.46
C LEU A 12 67.89 -0.55 10.76
N TRP A 13 68.02 -1.68 10.07
CA TRP A 13 66.87 -2.35 9.45
C TRP A 13 65.84 -2.80 10.49
N PHE A 14 66.30 -3.38 11.62
CA PHE A 14 65.46 -3.80 12.73
C PHE A 14 64.85 -2.60 13.45
N GLY A 15 65.56 -1.48 13.59
CA GLY A 15 65.01 -0.24 14.18
C GLY A 15 64.00 0.48 13.32
N VAL A 16 64.11 0.36 12.00
CA VAL A 16 63.15 1.00 11.06
C VAL A 16 61.93 0.11 10.78
N THR A 17 62.13 -1.22 10.72
CA THR A 17 61.04 -2.15 10.38
C THR A 17 60.38 -2.84 11.60
N GLY A 18 61.10 -2.93 12.74
CA GLY A 18 60.68 -3.74 13.89
C GLY A 18 59.83 -3.05 14.96
N LEU A 19 59.63 -1.75 14.90
CA LEU A 19 59.01 -0.98 15.98
C LEU A 19 57.69 -0.29 15.62
N SER A 20 57.15 -0.52 14.43
CA SER A 20 55.85 0.02 14.06
C SER A 20 54.76 -1.01 14.33
N THR A 21 54.41 -1.21 15.60
CA THR A 21 53.17 -1.92 15.92
C THR A 21 52.00 -1.09 15.37
N PRO A 22 51.19 -1.65 14.50
CA PRO A 22 50.04 -0.91 13.98
C PRO A 22 49.16 -0.50 15.15
N ALA A 23 48.89 0.79 15.26
CA ALA A 23 47.92 1.30 16.23
C ALA A 23 46.51 0.80 15.84
N THR A 24 45.69 0.56 16.85
CA THR A 24 44.29 0.18 16.67
C THR A 24 43.38 1.27 17.19
N LYS A 25 42.26 1.50 16.51
CA LYS A 25 41.22 2.46 16.91
C LYS A 25 39.85 1.84 16.75
N ARG A 26 38.97 2.10 17.71
CA ARG A 26 37.57 1.71 17.67
C ARG A 26 36.73 2.90 17.26
N LEU A 27 35.77 2.68 16.37
CA LEU A 27 34.85 3.71 15.86
C LEU A 27 33.44 3.11 15.73
N THR A 28 32.43 3.87 16.15
CA THR A 28 31.05 3.55 15.86
C THR A 28 30.69 4.16 14.51
N VAL A 29 30.19 3.36 13.59
CA VAL A 29 29.84 3.76 12.23
C VAL A 29 28.45 3.29 11.88
N GLN A 30 27.79 3.99 10.95
CA GLN A 30 26.48 3.60 10.45
C GLN A 30 26.60 2.37 9.54
N LEU A 31 25.75 1.37 9.79
CA LEU A 31 25.64 0.17 8.96
C LEU A 31 24.54 0.36 7.92
N VAL A 32 24.90 0.30 6.65
CA VAL A 32 23.96 0.42 5.52
C VAL A 32 23.91 -0.91 4.77
N PRO A 33 22.81 -1.65 4.85
CA PRO A 33 22.67 -2.90 4.11
C PRO A 33 22.38 -2.60 2.63
N ASN A 34 23.06 -3.33 1.75
CA ASN A 34 22.81 -3.35 0.31
C ASN A 34 22.16 -4.67 -0.05
N VAL A 35 20.93 -4.63 -0.56
CA VAL A 35 20.13 -5.79 -0.97
C VAL A 35 19.88 -5.78 -2.48
N ALA A 36 19.55 -6.94 -3.05
CA ALA A 36 19.13 -7.01 -4.44
C ALA A 36 17.81 -6.24 -4.65
N ASN A 37 17.57 -5.71 -5.86
CA ASN A 37 16.38 -4.88 -6.19
C ASN A 37 15.03 -5.58 -5.97
N ASN A 38 15.02 -6.90 -5.91
CA ASN A 38 13.85 -7.74 -5.69
C ASN A 38 13.73 -8.25 -4.24
N ILE A 39 14.54 -7.72 -3.33
CA ILE A 39 14.56 -8.09 -1.90
C ILE A 39 14.35 -6.84 -1.06
N GLU A 40 13.58 -6.99 0.01
CA GLU A 40 13.34 -5.97 1.03
C GLU A 40 13.68 -6.51 2.42
N ILE A 41 14.24 -5.65 3.28
CA ILE A 41 14.51 -5.99 4.69
C ILE A 41 13.26 -5.66 5.50
N THR A 42 12.58 -6.68 6.03
CA THR A 42 11.33 -6.50 6.78
C THR A 42 11.53 -6.48 8.30
N SER A 43 12.70 -6.91 8.79
CA SER A 43 13.09 -6.73 10.19
C SER A 43 13.54 -5.28 10.47
N ASN A 44 13.76 -4.97 11.74
CA ASN A 44 14.40 -3.72 12.16
C ASN A 44 15.89 -4.02 12.46
N PRO A 45 16.78 -3.94 11.46
CA PRO A 45 18.19 -4.28 11.65
C PRO A 45 18.90 -3.23 12.50
N ILE A 46 20.03 -3.63 13.08
CA ILE A 46 20.94 -2.71 13.76
C ILE A 46 21.45 -1.69 12.75
N THR A 47 21.36 -0.41 13.08
CA THR A 47 21.78 0.70 12.22
C THR A 47 23.19 1.19 12.48
N GLU A 48 23.81 0.78 13.59
CA GLU A 48 25.15 1.17 14.00
C GLU A 48 25.96 -0.05 14.41
N VAL A 49 27.25 -0.05 14.05
CA VAL A 49 28.20 -1.09 14.43
C VAL A 49 29.51 -0.44 14.90
N GLU A 50 30.18 -1.12 15.83
CA GLU A 50 31.55 -0.75 16.23
C GLU A 50 32.56 -1.47 15.33
N ILE A 51 33.46 -0.73 14.71
CA ILE A 51 34.55 -1.28 13.91
C ILE A 51 35.88 -1.07 14.62
N VAL A 52 36.76 -2.06 14.51
CA VAL A 52 38.15 -1.98 14.94
C VAL A 52 39.01 -1.87 13.70
N ILE A 53 39.70 -0.76 13.58
CA ILE A 53 40.61 -0.49 12.45
C ILE A 53 42.06 -0.44 12.93
N SER A 54 43.01 -0.83 12.08
CA SER A 54 44.43 -0.79 12.37
C SER A 54 45.21 -0.10 11.26
N GLY A 55 46.30 0.59 11.64
CA GLY A 55 47.14 1.31 10.69
C GLY A 55 48.14 2.25 11.36
N ASP A 56 48.71 3.13 10.56
CA ASP A 56 49.61 4.20 11.08
C ASP A 56 48.80 5.16 11.97
N GLU A 57 49.28 5.44 13.17
CA GLU A 57 48.62 6.32 14.13
C GLU A 57 48.24 7.69 13.54
N ARG A 58 49.10 8.24 12.67
CA ARG A 58 48.85 9.55 12.02
C ARG A 58 47.63 9.49 11.11
N LYS A 59 47.33 8.35 10.49
CA LYS A 59 46.19 8.12 9.61
C LYS A 59 44.93 7.81 10.40
N LEU A 60 45.06 7.14 11.55
CA LEU A 60 43.96 6.80 12.42
C LEU A 60 43.43 7.99 13.24
N ARG A 61 44.30 8.93 13.61
CA ARG A 61 43.99 10.08 14.46
C ARG A 61 42.83 10.92 13.92
N PRO A 62 42.79 11.34 12.63
CA PRO A 62 41.72 12.17 12.09
C PRO A 62 40.42 11.40 11.80
N LEU A 63 40.43 10.07 11.77
CA LEU A 63 39.24 9.28 11.45
C LEU A 63 38.21 9.35 12.58
N THR A 64 36.98 9.75 12.26
CA THR A 64 35.85 9.78 13.17
C THR A 64 34.73 8.87 12.62
N GLY A 65 33.88 8.35 13.50
CA GLY A 65 32.76 7.50 13.06
C GLY A 65 31.71 8.23 12.22
N THR A 66 31.60 9.55 12.41
CA THR A 66 30.58 10.39 11.73
C THR A 66 30.78 10.55 10.22
N GLY A 67 31.95 10.22 9.69
CA GLY A 67 32.23 10.33 8.25
C GLY A 67 32.38 8.98 7.54
N LEU A 68 32.24 7.88 8.27
CA LEU A 68 32.43 6.53 7.75
C LEU A 68 31.10 5.77 7.73
N VAL A 69 30.89 5.03 6.64
CA VAL A 69 29.71 4.15 6.46
C VAL A 69 30.23 2.73 6.24
N ALA A 70 29.66 1.78 6.96
CA ALA A 70 29.88 0.36 6.76
C ALA A 70 28.78 -0.18 5.84
N ALA A 71 29.11 -0.51 4.61
CA ALA A 71 28.18 -1.09 3.65
C ALA A 71 28.20 -2.62 3.78
N LEU A 72 27.07 -3.21 4.16
CA LEU A 72 26.91 -4.67 4.27
C LEU A 72 26.30 -5.22 2.98
N ASP A 73 27.02 -6.10 2.30
CA ASP A 73 26.52 -6.75 1.09
C ASP A 73 25.64 -7.96 1.41
N LEU A 74 24.35 -7.84 1.09
CA LEU A 74 23.33 -8.89 1.20
C LEU A 74 22.77 -9.30 -0.16
N THR A 75 23.36 -8.87 -1.27
CA THR A 75 22.81 -9.09 -2.62
C THR A 75 22.72 -10.56 -3.00
N SER A 76 23.59 -11.42 -2.43
CA SER A 76 23.60 -12.87 -2.65
C SER A 76 22.77 -13.67 -1.62
N VAL A 77 22.21 -13.01 -0.61
CA VAL A 77 21.48 -13.69 0.47
C VAL A 77 20.03 -13.96 0.03
N GLN A 78 19.61 -15.21 0.18
CA GLN A 78 18.24 -15.62 -0.18
C GLN A 78 17.21 -15.14 0.86
N PRO A 79 15.95 -14.92 0.44
CA PRO A 79 14.86 -14.55 1.34
C PRO A 79 14.68 -15.52 2.52
N GLY A 80 14.14 -15.01 3.62
CA GLY A 80 13.87 -15.72 4.87
C GLY A 80 14.53 -15.06 6.07
N ASP A 81 14.34 -15.69 7.24
CA ASP A 81 15.06 -15.30 8.47
C ASP A 81 16.51 -15.78 8.38
N ARG A 82 17.43 -14.85 8.45
CA ARG A 82 18.87 -15.11 8.29
C ARG A 82 19.66 -14.52 9.44
N VAL A 83 20.72 -15.23 9.86
CA VAL A 83 21.76 -14.71 10.72
C VAL A 83 22.99 -14.47 9.84
N VAL A 84 23.34 -13.22 9.67
CA VAL A 84 24.47 -12.79 8.83
C VAL A 84 25.65 -12.47 9.73
N SER A 85 26.83 -13.06 9.42
CA SER A 85 28.07 -12.72 10.08
C SER A 85 28.63 -11.44 9.47
N LEU A 86 29.04 -10.49 10.31
CA LEU A 86 29.70 -9.27 9.88
C LEU A 86 31.19 -9.50 9.86
N THR A 87 31.77 -9.63 8.65
CA THR A 87 33.19 -9.88 8.41
C THR A 87 33.73 -8.83 7.45
N PRO A 88 35.05 -8.59 7.46
CA PRO A 88 35.67 -7.67 6.49
C PRO A 88 35.51 -8.06 5.02
N GLU A 89 34.97 -9.26 4.73
CA GLU A 89 34.72 -9.75 3.38
C GLU A 89 33.34 -9.31 2.85
N ASN A 90 32.36 -9.19 3.73
CA ASN A 90 30.98 -8.79 3.34
C ASN A 90 30.59 -7.40 3.84
N VAL A 91 31.46 -6.75 4.63
CA VAL A 91 31.28 -5.35 5.05
C VAL A 91 32.42 -4.52 4.49
N SER A 92 32.10 -3.57 3.64
CA SER A 92 33.06 -2.63 3.10
C SER A 92 32.94 -1.28 3.82
N VAL A 93 34.14 -0.73 4.16
CA VAL A 93 34.24 0.61 4.76
C VAL A 93 35.28 1.37 3.95
N GLU A 94 34.98 2.59 3.53
CA GLU A 94 35.93 3.46 2.82
C GLU A 94 36.98 3.95 3.78
N LEU A 95 38.12 3.27 3.80
CA LEU A 95 39.27 3.58 4.66
C LEU A 95 40.44 4.13 3.84
N PRO A 96 41.24 5.06 4.40
CA PRO A 96 42.46 5.55 3.75
C PRO A 96 43.45 4.43 3.49
N LEU A 97 44.29 4.61 2.47
CA LEU A 97 45.37 3.66 2.12
C LEU A 97 46.27 3.33 3.32
N GLY A 98 46.41 2.04 3.62
CA GLY A 98 47.23 1.53 4.73
C GLY A 98 46.49 1.44 6.07
N VAL A 99 45.17 1.73 6.10
CA VAL A 99 44.29 1.40 7.22
C VAL A 99 43.49 0.16 6.85
N LYS A 100 43.37 -0.79 7.78
CA LYS A 100 42.67 -2.07 7.59
C LYS A 100 41.56 -2.22 8.60
N LEU A 101 40.41 -2.77 8.15
CA LEU A 101 39.33 -3.21 9.01
C LEU A 101 39.70 -4.60 9.58
N ASN A 102 39.71 -4.71 10.90
CA ASN A 102 40.10 -5.96 11.59
C ASN A 102 38.88 -6.69 12.14
N GLU A 103 37.99 -5.96 12.79
CA GLU A 103 36.88 -6.57 13.54
C GLU A 103 35.65 -5.66 13.46
N ILE A 104 34.45 -6.28 13.52
CA ILE A 104 33.19 -5.61 13.54
C ILE A 104 32.36 -6.19 14.69
N GLN A 105 31.73 -5.31 15.50
CA GLN A 105 30.88 -5.70 16.60
C GLN A 105 29.49 -5.06 16.48
N PRO A 106 28.41 -5.84 16.62
CA PRO A 106 28.37 -7.29 16.86
C PRO A 106 28.86 -8.10 15.64
N SER A 107 29.42 -9.28 15.87
CA SER A 107 29.92 -10.16 14.80
C SER A 107 28.82 -10.83 13.99
N ARG A 108 27.55 -10.76 14.44
CA ARG A 108 26.39 -11.35 13.78
C ARG A 108 25.16 -10.49 14.00
N ILE A 109 24.33 -10.40 12.97
CA ILE A 109 23.01 -9.74 13.02
C ILE A 109 21.94 -10.67 12.48
N ALA A 110 20.74 -10.60 13.07
CA ALA A 110 19.56 -11.27 12.53
C ALA A 110 18.83 -10.30 11.59
N VAL A 111 18.54 -10.75 10.39
CA VAL A 111 17.79 -10.00 9.37
C VAL A 111 16.69 -10.88 8.80
N ARG A 112 15.53 -10.29 8.49
CA ARG A 112 14.49 -10.93 7.70
C ARG A 112 14.47 -10.27 6.34
N LEU A 113 14.69 -11.09 5.31
CA LEU A 113 14.68 -10.69 3.91
C LEU A 113 13.43 -11.28 3.25
N GLU A 114 12.68 -10.46 2.52
CA GLU A 114 11.52 -10.91 1.77
C GLU A 114 11.65 -10.54 0.30
N SER A 115 11.09 -11.38 -0.56
CA SER A 115 10.95 -11.03 -1.97
C SER A 115 9.95 -9.90 -2.13
N VAL A 116 10.25 -9.01 -3.05
CA VAL A 116 9.36 -7.92 -3.43
C VAL A 116 8.45 -8.39 -4.56
N GLU A 117 7.15 -8.21 -4.40
CA GLU A 117 6.12 -8.54 -5.37
C GLU A 117 5.41 -7.28 -5.85
N GLU A 118 4.92 -7.32 -7.08
CA GLU A 118 4.05 -6.31 -7.66
C GLU A 118 2.65 -6.90 -7.89
N LEU A 119 1.60 -6.20 -7.41
CA LEU A 119 0.21 -6.59 -7.61
C LEU A 119 -0.62 -5.41 -8.08
N GLU A 120 -1.67 -5.69 -8.85
CA GLU A 120 -2.72 -4.73 -9.14
C GLU A 120 -3.85 -4.89 -8.12
N LEU A 121 -4.05 -3.86 -7.30
CA LEU A 121 -5.06 -3.83 -6.26
C LEU A 121 -6.19 -2.85 -6.60
N PRO A 122 -7.44 -3.17 -6.24
CA PRO A 122 -8.54 -2.23 -6.38
C PRO A 122 -8.36 -1.05 -5.42
N VAL A 123 -8.85 0.10 -5.83
CA VAL A 123 -8.87 1.31 -5.00
C VAL A 123 -10.25 1.47 -4.39
N LYS A 124 -10.29 1.81 -3.09
CA LYS A 124 -11.51 2.19 -2.38
C LYS A 124 -11.39 3.63 -1.86
N ALA A 125 -12.47 4.39 -1.99
CA ALA A 125 -12.53 5.72 -1.40
C ALA A 125 -12.68 5.64 0.12
N ASP A 126 -11.88 6.41 0.85
CA ASP A 126 -12.07 6.62 2.30
C ASP A 126 -12.99 7.83 2.50
N ILE A 127 -14.26 7.54 2.83
CA ILE A 127 -15.31 8.53 2.91
C ILE A 127 -15.52 8.96 4.37
N GLU A 128 -15.42 10.26 4.63
CA GLU A 128 -15.66 10.84 5.96
C GLU A 128 -16.93 11.69 6.00
N GLY A 129 -17.73 11.50 7.06
CA GLY A 129 -18.93 12.28 7.31
C GLY A 129 -20.20 11.62 6.75
N LYS A 130 -21.29 12.38 6.72
CA LYS A 130 -22.59 11.97 6.20
C LYS A 130 -23.12 13.01 5.22
N PRO A 131 -23.88 12.62 4.19
CA PRO A 131 -24.58 13.56 3.32
C PRO A 131 -25.53 14.48 4.11
N ALA A 132 -26.05 15.49 3.46
CA ALA A 132 -27.08 16.35 4.03
C ALA A 132 -28.32 15.54 4.47
N ASN A 133 -29.06 16.05 5.44
CA ASN A 133 -30.27 15.40 5.92
C ASN A 133 -31.28 15.14 4.78
N GLY A 134 -31.73 13.90 4.65
CA GLY A 134 -32.61 13.48 3.56
C GLY A 134 -31.90 13.08 2.26
N PHE A 135 -30.56 12.99 2.28
CA PHE A 135 -29.74 12.53 1.15
C PHE A 135 -28.96 11.26 1.51
N GLU A 136 -28.62 10.48 0.50
CA GLU A 136 -27.82 9.26 0.60
C GLU A 136 -26.84 9.13 -0.57
N ILE A 137 -25.82 8.29 -0.40
CA ILE A 137 -24.87 7.96 -1.46
C ILE A 137 -25.53 6.91 -2.37
N TYR A 138 -25.64 7.22 -3.66
CA TYR A 138 -26.14 6.29 -4.68
C TYR A 138 -25.03 5.40 -5.24
N GLY A 139 -23.79 5.88 -5.22
CA GLY A 139 -22.64 5.15 -5.68
C GLY A 139 -21.35 5.97 -5.61
N GLU A 140 -20.27 5.24 -5.63
CA GLU A 140 -18.91 5.77 -5.73
C GLU A 140 -18.20 5.16 -6.94
N PHE A 141 -17.44 5.97 -7.66
CA PHE A 141 -16.66 5.52 -8.80
C PHE A 141 -15.26 6.11 -8.70
N VAL A 142 -14.27 5.24 -8.69
CA VAL A 142 -12.86 5.62 -8.62
C VAL A 142 -12.21 5.40 -9.98
N SER A 143 -11.40 6.33 -10.44
CA SER A 143 -10.67 6.23 -11.69
C SER A 143 -9.19 6.63 -11.50
N PRO A 144 -8.21 5.74 -11.79
CA PRO A 144 -8.39 4.33 -12.18
C PRO A 144 -8.94 3.46 -11.04
N GLN A 145 -9.66 2.39 -11.38
CA GLN A 145 -10.24 1.46 -10.40
C GLN A 145 -9.20 0.55 -9.74
N ARG A 146 -8.07 0.33 -10.42
CA ARG A 146 -6.96 -0.51 -9.93
C ARG A 146 -5.66 0.25 -10.08
N VAL A 147 -4.73 -0.01 -9.16
CA VAL A 147 -3.40 0.60 -9.14
C VAL A 147 -2.35 -0.46 -8.86
N ARG A 148 -1.16 -0.26 -9.41
CA ARG A 148 -0.02 -1.12 -9.15
C ARG A 148 0.64 -0.74 -7.83
N VAL A 149 0.86 -1.76 -7.00
CA VAL A 149 1.52 -1.65 -5.70
C VAL A 149 2.68 -2.63 -5.67
N ARG A 150 3.80 -2.20 -5.13
CA ARG A 150 5.01 -3.00 -4.93
C ARG A 150 5.37 -3.01 -3.46
N GLY A 151 5.73 -4.18 -2.93
CA GLY A 151 6.13 -4.31 -1.54
C GLY A 151 6.54 -5.73 -1.17
N PRO A 152 6.88 -5.97 0.12
CA PRO A 152 7.25 -7.30 0.62
C PRO A 152 6.14 -8.33 0.40
N SER A 153 6.52 -9.56 0.04
CA SER A 153 5.57 -10.62 -0.31
C SER A 153 4.57 -10.97 0.80
N SER A 154 4.98 -10.89 2.06
CA SER A 154 4.09 -11.14 3.20
C SER A 154 2.97 -10.11 3.28
N LEU A 155 3.30 -8.84 3.04
CA LEU A 155 2.35 -7.74 3.06
C LEU A 155 1.42 -7.81 1.83
N MET A 156 1.98 -8.06 0.64
CA MET A 156 1.20 -8.18 -0.60
C MET A 156 0.11 -9.25 -0.53
N LYS A 157 0.34 -10.35 0.19
CA LYS A 157 -0.64 -11.43 0.39
C LYS A 157 -1.82 -11.05 1.30
N THR A 158 -1.67 -10.02 2.10
CA THR A 158 -2.69 -9.56 3.06
C THR A 158 -3.44 -8.32 2.59
N LEU A 159 -2.95 -7.67 1.53
CA LEU A 159 -3.56 -6.47 0.98
C LEU A 159 -4.66 -6.82 -0.02
N ASP A 160 -5.89 -6.41 0.29
CA ASP A 160 -7.04 -6.58 -0.58
C ASP A 160 -7.31 -5.34 -1.44
N PHE A 161 -6.97 -4.15 -0.96
CA PHE A 161 -7.24 -2.86 -1.63
C PHE A 161 -6.30 -1.76 -1.14
N VAL A 162 -6.27 -0.65 -1.87
CA VAL A 162 -5.60 0.60 -1.49
C VAL A 162 -6.66 1.66 -1.18
N LEU A 163 -6.47 2.40 -0.08
CA LEU A 163 -7.37 3.50 0.29
C LEU A 163 -6.90 4.82 -0.33
N THR A 164 -7.86 5.68 -0.64
CA THR A 164 -7.58 7.09 -0.90
C THR A 164 -7.33 7.83 0.40
N ASP A 165 -6.81 9.04 0.30
CA ASP A 165 -6.94 9.99 1.40
C ASP A 165 -8.44 10.30 1.64
N LYS A 166 -8.75 10.83 2.83
CA LYS A 166 -10.13 11.06 3.29
C LYS A 166 -10.87 12.08 2.43
N ILE A 167 -12.05 11.69 1.98
CA ILE A 167 -12.94 12.52 1.18
C ILE A 167 -14.15 12.91 2.03
N SER A 168 -14.27 14.19 2.36
CA SER A 168 -15.42 14.68 3.14
C SER A 168 -16.67 14.82 2.28
N ILE A 169 -17.74 14.13 2.69
CA ILE A 169 -19.08 14.24 2.14
C ILE A 169 -20.05 14.98 3.09
N ALA A 170 -19.53 15.54 4.19
CA ALA A 170 -20.34 16.17 5.22
C ALA A 170 -21.21 17.29 4.64
N GLY A 171 -22.53 17.16 4.79
CA GLY A 171 -23.50 18.14 4.32
C GLY A 171 -23.65 18.25 2.80
N LYS A 172 -23.08 17.37 2.01
CA LYS A 172 -23.25 17.33 0.55
C LYS A 172 -24.65 16.83 0.19
N ALA A 173 -25.28 17.49 -0.78
CA ALA A 173 -26.61 17.17 -1.29
C ALA A 173 -26.63 16.90 -2.81
N GLU A 174 -25.50 17.07 -3.47
CA GLU A 174 -25.35 16.93 -4.92
C GLU A 174 -24.16 16.07 -5.28
N ASP A 175 -24.17 15.52 -6.48
CA ASP A 175 -23.03 14.81 -7.07
C ASP A 175 -21.81 15.72 -7.11
N PHE A 176 -20.64 15.15 -6.81
CA PHE A 176 -19.39 15.87 -6.95
C PHE A 176 -18.24 14.95 -7.37
N THR A 177 -17.19 15.54 -7.88
CA THR A 177 -15.96 14.85 -8.24
C THR A 177 -14.81 15.42 -7.41
N ALA A 178 -14.20 14.56 -6.61
CA ALA A 178 -12.92 14.85 -5.98
C ALA A 178 -11.81 14.44 -6.96
N LYS A 179 -11.07 15.43 -7.47
CA LYS A 179 -9.99 15.20 -8.44
C LYS A 179 -8.65 15.09 -7.74
N GLN A 180 -7.76 14.25 -8.31
CA GLN A 180 -6.39 14.08 -7.84
C GLN A 180 -6.28 13.77 -6.34
N VAL A 181 -7.17 12.90 -5.85
CA VAL A 181 -7.15 12.45 -4.47
C VAL A 181 -5.93 11.55 -4.25
N PRO A 182 -5.04 11.85 -3.28
CA PRO A 182 -3.90 11.01 -2.99
C PRO A 182 -4.30 9.60 -2.56
N LEU A 183 -3.46 8.62 -2.89
CA LEU A 183 -3.56 7.27 -2.36
C LEU A 183 -2.66 7.14 -1.13
N VAL A 184 -3.17 6.47 -0.11
CA VAL A 184 -2.42 6.18 1.10
C VAL A 184 -1.64 4.89 0.91
N ALA A 185 -0.31 4.96 1.05
CA ALA A 185 0.52 3.77 1.03
C ALA A 185 0.15 2.89 2.24
N PRO A 186 -0.16 1.60 2.04
CA PRO A 186 -0.56 0.71 3.13
C PRO A 186 0.48 0.52 4.22
N ASP A 187 1.76 0.65 3.86
CA ASP A 187 2.91 0.54 4.76
C ASP A 187 4.08 1.36 4.21
N ALA A 188 5.02 1.74 5.08
CA ALA A 188 6.24 2.50 4.72
C ALA A 188 7.15 1.76 3.71
N LYS A 189 7.04 0.44 3.61
CA LYS A 189 7.79 -0.42 2.69
C LYS A 189 7.03 -0.74 1.40
N THR A 190 5.85 -0.11 1.21
CA THR A 190 5.08 -0.24 -0.03
C THR A 190 5.22 1.00 -0.89
N THR A 191 5.32 0.76 -2.19
CA THR A 191 5.30 1.82 -3.20
C THR A 191 4.04 1.67 -4.05
N VAL A 192 3.23 2.72 -4.08
CA VAL A 192 2.07 2.83 -4.97
C VAL A 192 2.50 3.65 -6.18
N PHE A 193 2.45 3.05 -7.39
CA PHE A 193 2.95 3.71 -8.60
C PHE A 193 2.04 4.87 -9.07
N ASN A 194 0.73 4.70 -8.90
CA ASN A 194 -0.23 5.78 -9.13
C ASN A 194 -0.41 6.52 -7.81
N THR A 195 -0.04 7.77 -7.75
CA THR A 195 -0.10 8.54 -6.49
C THR A 195 -1.44 9.20 -6.25
N VAL A 196 -2.25 9.37 -7.30
CA VAL A 196 -3.55 10.05 -7.23
C VAL A 196 -4.60 9.35 -8.08
N VAL A 197 -5.87 9.52 -7.70
CA VAL A 197 -7.06 9.04 -8.42
C VAL A 197 -8.14 10.10 -8.41
N ASP A 198 -9.08 10.01 -9.35
CA ASP A 198 -10.31 10.80 -9.32
C ASP A 198 -11.45 9.97 -8.74
N VAL A 199 -12.25 10.58 -7.86
CA VAL A 199 -13.38 9.92 -7.20
C VAL A 199 -14.66 10.68 -7.50
N VAL A 200 -15.60 10.02 -8.16
CA VAL A 200 -16.94 10.56 -8.43
C VAL A 200 -17.91 10.01 -7.40
N MET A 201 -18.54 10.90 -6.65
CA MET A 201 -19.56 10.57 -5.67
C MET A 201 -20.92 10.95 -6.21
N ARG A 202 -21.84 9.99 -6.28
CA ARG A 202 -23.23 10.24 -6.60
C ARG A 202 -24.06 10.31 -5.34
N ILE A 203 -24.68 11.46 -5.11
CA ILE A 203 -25.49 11.76 -3.94
C ILE A 203 -26.87 12.21 -4.41
N GLY A 204 -27.90 11.60 -3.85
CA GLY A 204 -29.28 11.93 -4.17
C GLY A 204 -30.19 11.88 -2.96
N GLU A 205 -31.43 12.27 -3.15
CA GLU A 205 -32.45 12.19 -2.10
C GLU A 205 -32.59 10.76 -1.56
N MET A 206 -32.77 10.62 -0.25
CA MET A 206 -32.99 9.32 0.37
C MET A 206 -34.17 8.60 -0.28
N ARG A 207 -33.91 7.39 -0.75
CA ARG A 207 -34.89 6.54 -1.39
C ARG A 207 -35.74 5.85 -0.33
N VAL A 208 -37.04 5.74 -0.62
CA VAL A 208 -38.02 5.11 0.27
C VAL A 208 -38.86 4.10 -0.51
N GLU A 209 -39.39 3.14 0.20
CA GLU A 209 -40.38 2.22 -0.39
C GLU A 209 -41.79 2.80 -0.28
N ARG A 210 -42.53 2.70 -1.37
CA ARG A 210 -43.94 3.05 -1.41
C ARG A 210 -44.71 2.02 -2.22
N SER A 211 -45.84 1.56 -1.66
CA SER A 211 -46.73 0.60 -2.32
C SER A 211 -47.91 1.32 -2.98
N PHE A 212 -48.19 0.91 -4.20
CA PHE A 212 -49.31 1.38 -5.00
C PHE A 212 -50.24 0.22 -5.31
N VAL A 213 -51.54 0.44 -5.20
CA VAL A 213 -52.54 -0.56 -5.58
C VAL A 213 -53.09 -0.16 -6.93
N VAL A 214 -52.83 -0.95 -7.95
CA VAL A 214 -53.19 -0.67 -9.35
C VAL A 214 -54.02 -1.79 -9.92
N PRO A 215 -54.97 -1.50 -10.84
CA PRO A 215 -55.72 -2.53 -11.55
C PRO A 215 -54.79 -3.30 -12.51
N VAL A 216 -54.99 -4.59 -12.64
CA VAL A 216 -54.29 -5.43 -13.62
C VAL A 216 -54.96 -5.31 -14.97
N THR A 217 -54.20 -4.94 -15.99
CA THR A 217 -54.70 -4.75 -17.35
C THR A 217 -54.84 -6.11 -18.05
N GLY A 218 -55.95 -6.30 -18.78
CA GLY A 218 -56.11 -7.49 -19.63
C GLY A 218 -56.71 -8.74 -18.96
N GLN A 219 -57.14 -8.65 -17.68
CA GLN A 219 -57.82 -9.78 -17.02
C GLN A 219 -59.30 -9.48 -16.70
N PRO A 220 -60.23 -10.37 -17.05
CA PRO A 220 -61.60 -10.25 -16.61
C PRO A 220 -61.68 -10.52 -15.09
N GLY A 221 -62.30 -9.61 -14.35
CA GLY A 221 -62.55 -9.78 -12.92
C GLY A 221 -62.02 -8.71 -11.99
N GLY A 222 -61.43 -7.63 -12.50
CA GLY A 222 -61.04 -6.46 -11.69
C GLY A 222 -59.93 -6.74 -10.66
N ARG A 223 -59.05 -7.72 -10.93
CA ARG A 223 -57.88 -8.02 -10.06
C ARG A 223 -57.02 -6.79 -9.84
N LYS A 224 -56.50 -6.67 -8.64
CA LYS A 224 -55.61 -5.58 -8.26
C LYS A 224 -54.20 -6.14 -8.00
N ALA A 225 -53.19 -5.39 -8.36
CA ALA A 225 -51.81 -5.69 -8.00
C ALA A 225 -51.32 -4.63 -7.01
N THR A 226 -50.61 -5.09 -5.98
CA THR A 226 -49.83 -4.21 -5.10
C THR A 226 -48.42 -4.18 -5.59
N VAL A 227 -47.97 -3.02 -6.08
CA VAL A 227 -46.61 -2.79 -6.59
C VAL A 227 -45.85 -1.95 -5.57
N THR A 228 -44.74 -2.51 -5.02
CA THR A 228 -43.85 -1.79 -4.12
C THR A 228 -42.69 -1.25 -4.93
N LEU A 229 -42.57 0.06 -4.97
CA LEU A 229 -41.55 0.81 -5.68
C LEU A 229 -40.54 1.42 -4.69
N TYR A 230 -39.29 1.48 -5.08
CA TYR A 230 -38.19 2.06 -4.32
C TYR A 230 -37.52 3.16 -5.14
N ALA A 231 -37.65 4.40 -4.69
CA ALA A 231 -37.06 5.58 -5.34
C ALA A 231 -37.03 6.76 -4.39
N SER A 232 -36.48 7.91 -4.84
CA SER A 232 -36.50 9.13 -4.03
C SER A 232 -37.94 9.54 -3.64
N ARG A 233 -38.08 10.09 -2.45
CA ARG A 233 -39.40 10.51 -1.92
C ARG A 233 -40.09 11.47 -2.85
N THR A 234 -39.39 12.43 -3.40
CA THR A 234 -39.89 13.43 -4.32
C THR A 234 -40.42 12.80 -5.62
N LEU A 235 -39.68 11.81 -6.16
CA LEU A 235 -40.06 11.10 -7.36
C LEU A 235 -41.34 10.28 -7.15
N LEU A 236 -41.41 9.51 -6.05
CA LEU A 236 -42.60 8.72 -5.70
C LEU A 236 -43.81 9.59 -5.35
N ALA A 237 -43.63 10.82 -4.89
CA ALA A 237 -44.71 11.75 -4.66
C ALA A 237 -45.37 12.28 -5.96
N LYS A 238 -44.57 12.41 -7.03
CA LYS A 238 -45.01 12.82 -8.36
C LYS A 238 -45.71 11.70 -9.14
N LEU A 239 -45.35 10.43 -8.84
CA LEU A 239 -45.90 9.27 -9.52
C LEU A 239 -47.33 9.01 -9.07
N ARG A 240 -48.26 9.00 -10.05
CA ARG A 240 -49.65 8.71 -9.82
C ARG A 240 -49.95 7.23 -10.04
N THR A 241 -50.97 6.70 -9.38
CA THR A 241 -51.41 5.31 -9.56
C THR A 241 -51.76 5.00 -11.02
N ALA A 242 -52.28 5.99 -11.76
CA ALA A 242 -52.63 5.86 -13.18
C ALA A 242 -51.40 5.71 -14.12
N ASP A 243 -50.22 6.12 -13.66
CA ASP A 243 -48.98 6.05 -14.43
C ASP A 243 -48.35 4.66 -14.34
N ILE A 244 -48.80 3.83 -13.42
CA ILE A 244 -48.29 2.47 -13.20
C ILE A 244 -49.26 1.48 -13.85
N LYS A 245 -48.79 0.75 -14.86
CA LYS A 245 -49.56 -0.32 -15.49
C LYS A 245 -48.96 -1.67 -15.10
N VAL A 246 -49.85 -2.61 -14.79
CA VAL A 246 -49.44 -4.00 -14.53
C VAL A 246 -50.13 -4.89 -15.55
N GLU A 247 -49.35 -5.56 -16.35
CA GLU A 247 -49.81 -6.56 -17.31
C GLU A 247 -49.34 -7.95 -16.85
N VAL A 248 -50.10 -8.95 -17.17
CA VAL A 248 -49.75 -10.35 -16.88
C VAL A 248 -49.27 -10.99 -18.17
N ALA A 249 -48.02 -11.29 -18.23
CA ALA A 249 -47.40 -12.10 -19.30
C ALA A 249 -47.43 -13.57 -18.88
N LYS A 250 -47.62 -14.48 -19.83
CA LYS A 250 -47.44 -15.90 -19.57
C LYS A 250 -45.93 -16.24 -19.65
N GLY A 251 -45.39 -16.71 -18.54
CA GLY A 251 -44.01 -17.24 -18.51
C GLY A 251 -43.85 -18.54 -19.31
N GLU A 252 -42.64 -18.98 -19.52
CA GLU A 252 -42.28 -20.20 -20.29
C GLU A 252 -42.97 -21.47 -19.73
N ASN A 253 -43.32 -21.50 -18.45
CA ASN A 253 -43.99 -22.62 -17.78
C ASN A 253 -45.51 -22.43 -17.68
N GLY A 254 -46.12 -21.41 -18.36
CA GLY A 254 -47.53 -21.11 -18.30
C GLY A 254 -48.00 -20.36 -17.03
N GLU A 255 -47.09 -19.98 -16.15
CA GLU A 255 -47.36 -19.21 -14.96
C GLU A 255 -47.63 -17.74 -15.31
N ASP A 256 -48.54 -17.10 -14.57
CA ASP A 256 -48.85 -15.69 -14.71
C ASP A 256 -47.75 -14.84 -14.08
N VAL A 257 -46.89 -14.24 -14.89
CA VAL A 257 -45.80 -13.34 -14.46
C VAL A 257 -46.23 -11.89 -14.57
N PRO A 258 -46.35 -11.17 -13.45
CA PRO A 258 -46.77 -9.75 -13.50
C PRO A 258 -45.56 -8.90 -14.03
N GLN A 259 -45.85 -8.13 -15.06
CA GLN A 259 -44.92 -7.16 -15.62
C GLN A 259 -45.39 -5.74 -15.32
N VAL A 260 -44.52 -4.96 -14.65
CA VAL A 260 -44.84 -3.57 -14.33
C VAL A 260 -44.29 -2.66 -15.41
N ILE A 261 -45.10 -1.83 -15.98
CA ILE A 261 -44.77 -0.85 -17.00
C ILE A 261 -44.88 0.53 -16.36
N LEU A 262 -43.75 1.22 -16.31
CA LEU A 262 -43.64 2.61 -15.86
C LEU A 262 -43.39 3.51 -17.07
N PRO A 263 -43.79 4.80 -17.03
CA PRO A 263 -43.41 5.77 -18.04
C PRO A 263 -41.88 5.85 -18.21
N ALA A 264 -41.43 6.16 -19.41
CA ALA A 264 -39.98 6.13 -19.76
C ALA A 264 -39.09 6.98 -18.81
N GLU A 265 -39.65 8.10 -18.33
CA GLU A 265 -38.96 9.00 -17.40
C GLU A 265 -38.69 8.38 -16.01
N TYR A 266 -39.45 7.34 -15.62
CA TYR A 266 -39.32 6.67 -14.31
C TYR A 266 -38.57 5.34 -14.39
N GLN A 267 -38.47 4.71 -15.58
CA GLN A 267 -37.93 3.35 -15.74
C GLN A 267 -36.51 3.19 -15.19
N LEU A 268 -35.64 4.21 -15.34
CA LEU A 268 -34.28 4.19 -14.87
C LEU A 268 -34.08 4.69 -13.43
N LEU A 269 -35.11 5.35 -12.86
CA LEU A 269 -35.02 6.04 -11.58
C LEU A 269 -35.78 5.32 -10.46
N VAL A 270 -36.62 4.35 -10.82
CA VAL A 270 -37.50 3.62 -9.88
C VAL A 270 -37.16 2.12 -9.94
N GLU A 271 -36.86 1.54 -8.81
CA GLU A 271 -36.64 0.11 -8.67
C GLU A 271 -37.95 -0.59 -8.21
N ILE A 272 -38.32 -1.66 -8.89
CA ILE A 272 -39.48 -2.47 -8.52
C ILE A 272 -39.02 -3.52 -7.52
N LYS A 273 -39.41 -3.39 -6.25
CA LYS A 273 -39.02 -4.32 -5.18
C LYS A 273 -39.95 -5.53 -5.10
N LYS A 274 -41.24 -5.34 -5.27
CA LYS A 274 -42.23 -6.42 -5.11
C LYS A 274 -43.51 -6.14 -5.90
N VAL A 275 -44.04 -7.21 -6.47
CA VAL A 275 -45.39 -7.19 -7.11
C VAL A 275 -46.21 -8.34 -6.51
N LYS A 276 -47.41 -8.04 -6.05
CA LYS A 276 -48.34 -9.02 -5.52
C LYS A 276 -49.72 -8.80 -6.22
N ILE A 277 -50.25 -9.83 -6.87
CA ILE A 277 -51.62 -9.84 -7.42
C ILE A 277 -52.54 -10.39 -6.34
N SER A 278 -53.66 -9.70 -6.11
CA SER A 278 -54.71 -10.11 -5.16
C SER A 278 -56.10 -10.17 -5.85
#